data_1b5bcc6119844f7d8d9abc18c35314c6
#
_entry.id   1b5bcc6119844f7d8d9abc18c35314c6
#
_cell.length_a   1.000
_cell.length_b   1.000
_cell.length_c   1.000
_cell.angle_alpha   90.00
_cell.angle_beta   90.00
_cell.angle_gamma   90.00
#
_symmetry.space_group_name_H-M   'P 1'
#
loop_
_entity.id
_entity.type
_entity.pdbx_description
1 polymer ?
#
loop_
_entity_poly.entity_id
_entity_poly.type
_entity_poly.pdbx_seq_one_letter_code
_entity_poly.pdbx_strand_id
1 'polypeptide(L)'
;PLHGLDRRKLDLGPLLDFLKANDFRSLATRVTARHGGEGAAAPSVDTAPPASNGAAPAFRQHVPIPQRSSGILSATSPVSFDQYELVQDAAALQLWADAARDQGYVAFDTETNSLHVIAVDLAGVSLALAPGKACYIPLGHGGTTGDLLGGSSERPKQIPLDKALAILKPLLEDSSVLKIGHNIKFDLCILRKYGVEVAPVDDTMLISYVLEGGAHGHGMDELSELHLGHKPIAFTDVAGTGKAQITFDKVPLDKALNYSAEDADVTLRLHQVLKPRLMAERLLTVYETIERPLVPVVADMECAGIKVDAKALHDLSRDFAQRIAAQVQE
;
A
#
# COMPACT_ATOMS: atom_id res chain seq x y z
N PRO A 1 4.42 25.90 38.54
CA PRO A 1 3.65 25.33 39.62
C PRO A 1 2.56 24.44 39.02
N LEU A 2 2.59 23.15 39.35
CA LEU A 2 1.67 22.13 38.82
C LEU A 2 0.27 22.16 39.45
N HIS A 3 0.04 23.09 40.39
CA HIS A 3 -1.23 23.23 41.12
C HIS A 3 -2.45 23.75 40.30
N GLY A 4 -2.28 23.97 38.99
CA GLY A 4 -3.37 24.37 38.10
C GLY A 4 -3.83 23.27 37.14
N LEU A 5 -3.28 22.04 37.26
CA LEU A 5 -3.58 20.90 36.37
C LEU A 5 -4.60 19.92 36.99
N ASP A 6 -5.42 20.39 37.94
CA ASP A 6 -6.52 19.57 38.44
C ASP A 6 -7.47 19.18 37.28
N ARG A 7 -7.70 17.88 37.15
CA ARG A 7 -8.59 17.33 36.13
C ARG A 7 -10.02 17.87 36.37
N ARG A 8 -10.39 18.89 35.63
CA ARG A 8 -11.77 19.42 35.68
C ARG A 8 -12.73 18.36 35.14
N LYS A 9 -13.95 18.33 35.76
CA LYS A 9 -15.04 17.51 35.20
C LYS A 9 -15.23 17.91 33.74
N LEU A 10 -15.21 16.91 32.86
CA LEU A 10 -15.35 17.14 31.42
C LEU A 10 -16.74 17.70 31.13
N ASP A 11 -16.80 18.93 30.62
CA ASP A 11 -18.07 19.50 30.13
C ASP A 11 -18.27 18.98 28.70
N LEU A 12 -19.20 18.04 28.56
CA LEU A 12 -19.47 17.37 27.28
C LEU A 12 -20.20 18.28 26.28
N GLY A 13 -20.93 19.27 26.74
CA GLY A 13 -21.71 20.16 25.86
C GLY A 13 -20.84 20.89 24.86
N PRO A 14 -19.92 21.77 25.28
CA PRO A 14 -19.04 22.51 24.38
C PRO A 14 -18.15 21.60 23.51
N LEU A 15 -17.73 20.45 24.05
CA LEU A 15 -16.93 19.48 23.29
C LEU A 15 -17.74 18.85 22.16
N LEU A 16 -18.96 18.42 22.43
CA LEU A 16 -19.81 17.80 21.39
C LEU A 16 -20.27 18.85 20.36
N ASP A 17 -20.52 20.09 20.77
CA ASP A 17 -20.84 21.16 19.84
C ASP A 17 -19.64 21.49 18.92
N PHE A 18 -18.43 21.54 19.46
CA PHE A 18 -17.21 21.69 18.65
C PHE A 18 -17.04 20.54 17.68
N LEU A 19 -17.20 19.30 18.14
CA LEU A 19 -17.05 18.12 17.27
C LEU A 19 -18.10 18.09 16.15
N LYS A 20 -19.34 18.49 16.44
CA LYS A 20 -20.41 18.59 15.46
C LYS A 20 -20.17 19.72 14.46
N ALA A 21 -19.77 20.89 14.94
CA ALA A 21 -19.49 22.05 14.09
C ALA A 21 -18.34 21.83 13.10
N ASN A 22 -17.40 20.94 13.46
CA ASN A 22 -16.26 20.57 12.62
C ASN A 22 -16.42 19.19 11.94
N ASP A 23 -17.63 18.65 11.92
CA ASP A 23 -18.01 17.38 11.24
C ASP A 23 -17.27 16.11 11.72
N PHE A 24 -16.72 16.12 12.95
CA PHE A 24 -16.08 14.97 13.59
C PHE A 24 -17.11 13.96 14.14
N ARG A 25 -17.99 13.43 13.28
CA ARG A 25 -19.14 12.59 13.65
C ARG A 25 -18.76 11.32 14.41
N SER A 26 -17.75 10.61 13.94
CA SER A 26 -17.28 9.37 14.60
C SER A 26 -16.70 9.64 15.99
N LEU A 27 -16.01 10.76 16.16
CA LEU A 27 -15.45 11.16 17.44
C LEU A 27 -16.56 11.60 18.39
N ALA A 28 -17.55 12.36 17.93
CA ALA A 28 -18.72 12.75 18.70
C ALA A 28 -19.47 11.52 19.21
N THR A 29 -19.73 10.53 18.36
CA THR A 29 -20.39 9.26 18.75
C THR A 29 -19.58 8.51 19.80
N ARG A 30 -18.25 8.40 19.66
CA ARG A 30 -17.38 7.73 20.63
C ARG A 30 -17.34 8.46 21.97
N VAL A 31 -17.31 9.79 21.97
CA VAL A 31 -17.33 10.61 23.19
C VAL A 31 -18.66 10.45 23.91
N THR A 32 -19.78 10.48 23.19
CA THR A 32 -21.11 10.25 23.75
C THR A 32 -21.23 8.84 24.33
N ALA A 33 -20.78 7.81 23.63
CA ALA A 33 -20.83 6.43 24.12
C ALA A 33 -19.97 6.19 25.38
N ARG A 34 -18.84 6.91 25.50
CA ARG A 34 -17.90 6.73 26.63
C ARG A 34 -18.26 7.52 27.89
N HIS A 35 -18.95 8.62 27.72
CA HIS A 35 -19.24 9.59 28.83
C HIS A 35 -20.72 9.92 28.99
N GLY A 36 -21.63 9.40 28.17
CA GLY A 36 -23.05 9.66 28.14
C GLY A 36 -23.89 8.76 29.07
N GLY A 37 -23.32 8.21 30.12
CA GLY A 37 -24.04 7.46 31.15
C GLY A 37 -24.88 8.41 32.03
N GLU A 38 -26.22 8.24 31.98
CA GLU A 38 -27.29 8.89 32.71
C GLU A 38 -27.81 10.21 32.10
N GLY A 39 -28.86 10.12 31.30
CA GLY A 39 -29.84 11.20 31.13
C GLY A 39 -30.06 11.80 29.74
N ALA A 40 -29.72 11.12 28.65
CA ALA A 40 -30.09 11.63 27.32
C ALA A 40 -30.92 10.58 26.55
N ALA A 41 -32.21 10.88 26.36
CA ALA A 41 -33.08 10.18 25.43
C ALA A 41 -32.46 10.18 24.03
N ALA A 42 -32.53 9.04 23.37
CA ALA A 42 -32.06 8.89 21.97
C ALA A 42 -32.77 9.90 21.07
N PRO A 43 -32.08 10.74 20.30
CA PRO A 43 -32.72 11.54 19.29
C PRO A 43 -33.23 10.61 18.18
N SER A 44 -34.54 10.65 17.94
CA SER A 44 -35.19 10.06 16.76
C SER A 44 -34.50 10.58 15.50
N VAL A 45 -34.13 9.66 14.60
CA VAL A 45 -33.56 9.97 13.29
C VAL A 45 -34.73 10.48 12.43
N ASP A 46 -34.89 11.80 12.37
CA ASP A 46 -35.73 12.42 11.35
C ASP A 46 -34.94 12.57 10.08
N THR A 47 -35.32 11.74 9.08
CA THR A 47 -34.73 11.73 7.74
C THR A 47 -35.35 12.84 6.89
N ALA A 48 -34.87 14.07 7.07
CA ALA A 48 -35.05 15.13 6.09
C ALA A 48 -33.76 15.97 6.00
N PRO A 49 -33.14 16.13 4.81
CA PRO A 49 -31.96 16.98 4.69
C PRO A 49 -32.38 18.45 4.82
N PRO A 50 -31.65 19.30 5.60
CA PRO A 50 -31.86 20.71 5.56
C PRO A 50 -31.46 21.28 4.22
N ALA A 51 -32.33 22.05 3.60
CA ALA A 51 -32.02 22.89 2.46
C ALA A 51 -30.98 23.94 2.88
N SER A 52 -29.71 23.72 2.56
CA SER A 52 -28.66 24.73 2.71
C SER A 52 -28.53 25.49 1.40
N ASN A 53 -28.98 26.74 1.38
CA ASN A 53 -28.58 27.73 0.41
C ASN A 53 -27.12 28.17 0.70
N GLY A 54 -26.21 27.35 0.28
CA GLY A 54 -24.78 27.61 0.22
C GLY A 54 -24.26 26.70 -0.88
N ALA A 55 -23.84 27.29 -2.00
CA ALA A 55 -23.29 26.54 -3.11
C ALA A 55 -22.07 25.72 -2.62
N ALA A 56 -22.27 24.44 -2.36
CA ALA A 56 -21.18 23.50 -2.28
C ALA A 56 -20.40 23.58 -3.57
N PRO A 57 -19.05 23.54 -3.53
CA PRO A 57 -18.28 23.46 -4.77
C PRO A 57 -18.77 22.21 -5.52
N ALA A 58 -19.32 22.45 -6.70
CA ALA A 58 -19.83 21.40 -7.56
C ALA A 58 -18.73 20.33 -7.70
N PHE A 59 -19.04 19.09 -7.33
CA PHE A 59 -18.25 17.94 -7.70
C PHE A 59 -18.02 18.06 -9.20
N ARG A 60 -16.78 18.31 -9.59
CA ARG A 60 -16.41 18.52 -10.99
C ARG A 60 -16.75 17.23 -11.73
N GLN A 61 -17.62 17.37 -12.73
CA GLN A 61 -17.93 16.29 -13.66
C GLN A 61 -16.62 15.74 -14.21
N HIS A 62 -16.49 14.43 -14.16
CA HIS A 62 -15.40 13.67 -14.76
C HIS A 62 -15.20 14.13 -16.21
N VAL A 63 -14.04 14.73 -16.49
CA VAL A 63 -13.67 15.07 -17.87
C VAL A 63 -13.30 13.75 -18.56
N PRO A 64 -13.97 13.33 -19.63
CA PRO A 64 -13.61 12.10 -20.33
C PRO A 64 -12.18 12.22 -20.88
N ILE A 65 -11.33 11.30 -20.51
CA ILE A 65 -9.97 11.17 -21.05
C ILE A 65 -10.10 10.75 -22.51
N PRO A 66 -9.43 11.44 -23.48
CA PRO A 66 -9.43 10.99 -24.87
C PRO A 66 -8.83 9.59 -24.98
N GLN A 67 -9.66 8.61 -25.32
CA GLN A 67 -9.21 7.25 -25.59
C GLN A 67 -8.37 7.23 -26.86
N ARG A 68 -7.09 6.87 -26.77
CA ARG A 68 -6.29 6.47 -27.93
C ARG A 68 -6.74 5.05 -28.31
N SER A 69 -7.43 4.95 -29.43
CA SER A 69 -7.86 3.66 -30.03
C SER A 69 -6.65 2.95 -30.64
N SER A 70 -6.04 2.08 -29.88
CA SER A 70 -5.16 1.02 -30.38
C SER A 70 -5.37 -0.15 -29.43
N GLY A 71 -5.70 -1.34 -29.90
CA GLY A 71 -6.08 -2.59 -29.23
C GLY A 71 -5.53 -2.92 -27.82
N ILE A 72 -5.17 -1.92 -27.06
CA ILE A 72 -4.76 -1.96 -25.64
C ILE A 72 -6.04 -1.89 -24.82
N LEU A 73 -6.20 -2.81 -23.87
CA LEU A 73 -7.30 -2.79 -22.90
C LEU A 73 -7.30 -1.46 -22.14
N SER A 74 -8.49 -0.90 -21.88
CA SER A 74 -8.63 0.28 -21.02
C SER A 74 -8.27 -0.06 -19.58
N ALA A 75 -7.78 0.91 -18.81
CA ALA A 75 -7.56 0.77 -17.37
C ALA A 75 -8.79 0.24 -16.62
N THR A 76 -9.99 0.60 -17.09
CA THR A 76 -11.28 0.18 -16.50
C THR A 76 -11.85 -1.09 -17.12
N SER A 77 -11.15 -1.76 -18.07
CA SER A 77 -11.55 -3.07 -18.54
C SER A 77 -11.46 -4.10 -17.40
N PRO A 78 -12.33 -5.13 -17.38
CA PRO A 78 -12.23 -6.18 -16.37
C PRO A 78 -10.81 -6.76 -16.28
N VAL A 79 -10.33 -7.01 -15.07
CA VAL A 79 -9.06 -7.70 -14.86
C VAL A 79 -9.21 -9.14 -15.32
N SER A 80 -8.24 -9.62 -16.11
CA SER A 80 -8.17 -11.01 -16.58
C SER A 80 -6.75 -11.53 -16.35
N PHE A 81 -6.66 -12.75 -15.85
CA PHE A 81 -5.42 -13.44 -15.58
C PHE A 81 -4.86 -14.20 -16.79
N ASP A 82 -5.60 -14.22 -17.91
CA ASP A 82 -5.31 -15.08 -19.08
C ASP A 82 -3.97 -14.78 -19.76
N GLN A 83 -3.46 -13.56 -19.60
CA GLN A 83 -2.18 -13.12 -20.18
C GLN A 83 -1.09 -12.88 -19.14
N TYR A 84 -1.31 -13.34 -17.91
CA TYR A 84 -0.27 -13.27 -16.88
C TYR A 84 0.76 -14.37 -17.13
N GLU A 85 2.04 -14.00 -17.09
CA GLU A 85 3.16 -14.87 -17.44
C GLU A 85 4.04 -15.19 -16.23
N LEU A 86 4.31 -16.47 -16.00
CA LEU A 86 5.29 -16.90 -15.03
C LEU A 86 6.68 -16.94 -15.70
N VAL A 87 7.52 -15.96 -15.36
CA VAL A 87 8.84 -15.77 -15.98
C VAL A 87 9.91 -16.53 -15.17
N GLN A 88 10.36 -17.67 -15.70
CA GLN A 88 11.29 -18.58 -15.02
C GLN A 88 12.63 -18.76 -15.74
N ASP A 89 12.90 -17.95 -16.77
CA ASP A 89 14.17 -17.94 -17.47
C ASP A 89 14.64 -16.52 -17.83
N ALA A 90 15.95 -16.34 -17.92
CA ALA A 90 16.57 -15.04 -18.11
C ALA A 90 16.27 -14.41 -19.49
N ALA A 91 16.03 -15.23 -20.52
CA ALA A 91 15.72 -14.71 -21.85
C ALA A 91 14.31 -14.09 -21.88
N ALA A 92 13.32 -14.74 -21.26
CA ALA A 92 11.99 -14.18 -21.11
C ALA A 92 12.03 -12.90 -20.27
N LEU A 93 12.78 -12.88 -19.16
CA LEU A 93 12.95 -11.66 -18.34
C LEU A 93 13.59 -10.52 -19.16
N GLN A 94 14.57 -10.81 -20.01
CA GLN A 94 15.18 -9.80 -20.86
C GLN A 94 14.16 -9.19 -21.83
N LEU A 95 13.28 -10.00 -22.43
CA LEU A 95 12.22 -9.48 -23.31
C LEU A 95 11.26 -8.54 -22.58
N TRP A 96 10.90 -8.86 -21.33
CA TRP A 96 10.10 -7.98 -20.49
C TRP A 96 10.82 -6.65 -20.17
N ALA A 97 12.11 -6.73 -19.84
CA ALA A 97 12.93 -5.55 -19.58
C ALA A 97 13.08 -4.65 -20.81
N ASP A 98 13.30 -5.25 -21.99
CA ASP A 98 13.44 -4.50 -23.24
C ASP A 98 12.11 -3.84 -23.63
N ALA A 99 11.00 -4.55 -23.53
CA ALA A 99 9.68 -3.98 -23.79
C ALA A 99 9.33 -2.81 -22.83
N ALA A 100 9.75 -2.89 -21.56
CA ALA A 100 9.60 -1.79 -20.60
C ALA A 100 10.42 -0.55 -21.02
N ARG A 101 11.65 -0.74 -21.50
CA ARG A 101 12.48 0.35 -22.04
C ARG A 101 11.89 0.97 -23.29
N ASP A 102 11.41 0.14 -24.21
CA ASP A 102 10.83 0.61 -25.48
C ASP A 102 9.61 1.49 -25.25
N GLN A 103 8.78 1.20 -24.22
CA GLN A 103 7.61 2.02 -23.91
C GLN A 103 7.89 3.17 -22.93
N GLY A 104 9.02 3.15 -22.21
CA GLY A 104 9.43 4.21 -21.28
C GLY A 104 8.77 4.19 -19.90
N TYR A 105 8.03 3.15 -19.55
CA TYR A 105 7.48 2.95 -18.20
C TYR A 105 7.24 1.47 -17.90
N VAL A 106 7.13 1.14 -16.61
CA VAL A 106 6.75 -0.18 -16.11
C VAL A 106 6.12 -0.02 -14.73
N ALA A 107 5.00 -0.69 -14.47
CA ALA A 107 4.57 -0.91 -13.09
C ALA A 107 5.28 -2.14 -12.55
N PHE A 108 5.67 -2.09 -11.27
CA PHE A 108 6.31 -3.21 -10.61
C PHE A 108 5.92 -3.27 -9.14
N ASP A 109 6.05 -4.45 -8.57
CA ASP A 109 5.88 -4.73 -7.17
C ASP A 109 6.87 -5.79 -6.71
N THR A 110 7.21 -5.84 -5.42
CA THR A 110 8.13 -6.83 -4.84
C THR A 110 7.44 -7.71 -3.81
N GLU A 111 7.60 -9.00 -3.98
CA GLU A 111 7.12 -9.99 -3.00
C GLU A 111 8.25 -10.41 -2.05
N THR A 112 7.91 -10.53 -0.80
CA THR A 112 8.88 -10.78 0.27
C THR A 112 8.38 -11.81 1.28
N ASN A 113 9.31 -12.42 2.03
CA ASN A 113 8.95 -13.38 3.08
C ASN A 113 8.53 -12.74 4.41
N SER A 114 8.59 -11.40 4.52
CA SER A 114 8.23 -10.66 5.73
C SER A 114 7.95 -9.19 5.40
N LEU A 115 7.25 -8.48 6.27
CA LEU A 115 7.07 -7.02 6.19
C LEU A 115 8.18 -6.22 6.89
N HIS A 116 9.16 -6.90 7.51
CA HIS A 116 10.27 -6.23 8.19
C HIS A 116 11.39 -5.89 7.21
N VAL A 117 11.39 -4.68 6.67
CA VAL A 117 12.29 -4.19 5.62
C VAL A 117 13.77 -4.55 5.82
N ILE A 118 14.27 -4.55 7.06
CA ILE A 118 15.68 -4.82 7.35
C ILE A 118 16.03 -6.32 7.28
N ALA A 119 15.10 -7.19 7.66
CA ALA A 119 15.33 -8.64 7.84
C ALA A 119 14.56 -9.50 6.83
N VAL A 120 14.16 -8.91 5.71
CA VAL A 120 13.33 -9.58 4.70
C VAL A 120 14.17 -10.03 3.52
N ASP A 121 13.79 -11.15 2.91
CA ASP A 121 14.33 -11.64 1.66
C ASP A 121 13.33 -11.48 0.52
N LEU A 122 13.82 -11.16 -0.67
CA LEU A 122 13.03 -11.03 -1.88
C LEU A 122 12.55 -12.42 -2.34
N ALA A 123 11.24 -12.61 -2.40
CA ALA A 123 10.62 -13.83 -2.92
C ALA A 123 10.40 -13.76 -4.44
N GLY A 124 10.09 -12.58 -4.96
CA GLY A 124 9.90 -12.36 -6.38
C GLY A 124 9.65 -10.89 -6.73
N VAL A 125 9.51 -10.64 -8.03
CA VAL A 125 9.17 -9.33 -8.59
C VAL A 125 8.06 -9.53 -9.62
N SER A 126 7.08 -8.66 -9.63
CA SER A 126 6.08 -8.58 -10.70
C SER A 126 6.28 -7.33 -11.55
N LEU A 127 5.95 -7.43 -12.83
CA LEU A 127 6.00 -6.34 -13.79
C LEU A 127 4.69 -6.27 -14.56
N ALA A 128 4.21 -5.05 -14.87
CA ALA A 128 3.11 -4.85 -15.80
C ALA A 128 3.44 -3.78 -16.83
N LEU A 129 3.14 -4.07 -18.10
CA LEU A 129 3.40 -3.19 -19.26
C LEU A 129 2.13 -2.55 -19.82
N ALA A 130 0.99 -3.23 -19.66
CA ALA A 130 -0.31 -2.75 -20.09
C ALA A 130 -1.40 -3.42 -19.23
N PRO A 131 -2.63 -2.87 -19.16
CA PRO A 131 -3.75 -3.55 -18.53
C PRO A 131 -3.93 -4.98 -19.04
N GLY A 132 -3.90 -5.95 -18.12
CA GLY A 132 -3.96 -7.39 -18.42
C GLY A 132 -2.66 -8.01 -18.91
N LYS A 133 -1.59 -7.24 -19.14
CA LYS A 133 -0.27 -7.76 -19.54
C LYS A 133 0.72 -7.60 -18.39
N ALA A 134 0.80 -8.60 -17.54
CA ALA A 134 1.69 -8.62 -16.38
C ALA A 134 2.40 -9.97 -16.24
N CYS A 135 3.47 -9.99 -15.45
CA CYS A 135 4.21 -11.20 -15.18
C CYS A 135 4.68 -11.26 -13.74
N TYR A 136 4.98 -12.47 -13.28
CA TYR A 136 5.67 -12.73 -12.03
C TYR A 136 6.99 -13.44 -12.26
N ILE A 137 8.05 -12.98 -11.61
CA ILE A 137 9.41 -13.49 -11.68
C ILE A 137 9.75 -14.08 -10.28
N PRO A 138 9.61 -15.39 -10.06
CA PRO A 138 9.99 -16.01 -8.79
C PRO A 138 11.52 -16.01 -8.64
N LEU A 139 12.01 -15.60 -7.46
CA LEU A 139 13.45 -15.44 -7.17
C LEU A 139 13.88 -16.14 -5.89
N GLY A 140 13.00 -16.18 -4.89
CA GLY A 140 13.28 -16.70 -3.56
C GLY A 140 12.32 -17.77 -3.07
N HIS A 141 11.52 -18.39 -3.94
CA HIS A 141 10.65 -19.48 -3.53
C HIS A 141 11.48 -20.69 -3.08
N GLY A 142 11.31 -21.04 -1.80
CA GLY A 142 11.86 -22.25 -1.21
C GLY A 142 10.88 -23.40 -1.38
N GLY A 143 11.38 -24.58 -1.63
CA GLY A 143 10.57 -25.78 -1.40
C GLY A 143 10.09 -25.77 0.08
N THR A 144 8.88 -26.23 0.35
CA THR A 144 8.41 -26.46 1.72
C THR A 144 9.51 -27.17 2.50
N THR A 145 9.95 -26.58 3.61
CA THR A 145 10.93 -27.22 4.50
C THR A 145 10.45 -28.63 4.77
N GLY A 146 11.25 -29.58 4.36
CA GLY A 146 10.89 -30.98 4.28
C GLY A 146 10.09 -31.42 5.48
N ASP A 147 9.02 -32.15 5.21
CA ASP A 147 8.40 -33.02 6.17
C ASP A 147 9.54 -33.75 6.94
N LEU A 148 9.45 -33.82 8.26
CA LEU A 148 10.39 -34.53 9.15
C LEU A 148 10.68 -35.98 8.69
N LEU A 149 9.96 -36.47 7.68
CA LEU A 149 10.04 -37.78 7.06
C LEU A 149 10.78 -37.83 5.71
N GLY A 150 11.47 -36.74 5.31
CA GLY A 150 12.44 -36.79 4.21
C GLY A 150 11.86 -36.69 2.79
N GLY A 151 10.69 -36.10 2.60
CA GLY A 151 10.21 -35.73 1.27
C GLY A 151 11.04 -34.58 0.73
N SER A 152 11.86 -34.82 -0.30
CA SER A 152 12.55 -33.78 -1.06
C SER A 152 11.52 -33.00 -1.88
N SER A 153 11.02 -31.87 -1.35
CA SER A 153 10.32 -30.93 -2.22
C SER A 153 11.37 -30.26 -3.08
N GLU A 154 11.38 -30.59 -4.36
CA GLU A 154 12.22 -29.91 -5.33
C GLU A 154 11.90 -28.41 -5.30
N ARG A 155 12.94 -27.58 -5.25
CA ARG A 155 12.77 -26.15 -5.39
C ARG A 155 12.12 -25.86 -6.75
N PRO A 156 11.11 -25.00 -6.82
CA PRO A 156 10.51 -24.68 -8.10
C PRO A 156 11.56 -24.07 -9.04
N LYS A 157 11.39 -24.28 -10.35
CA LYS A 157 12.21 -23.61 -11.35
C LYS A 157 12.08 -22.11 -11.18
N GLN A 158 13.19 -21.41 -11.07
CA GLN A 158 13.26 -19.95 -10.93
C GLN A 158 14.61 -19.44 -11.42
N ILE A 159 14.68 -18.15 -11.77
CA ILE A 159 15.93 -17.52 -12.18
C ILE A 159 16.81 -17.33 -10.94
N PRO A 160 18.11 -17.67 -10.99
CA PRO A 160 19.03 -17.29 -9.93
C PRO A 160 18.99 -15.79 -9.67
N LEU A 161 18.94 -15.38 -8.40
CA LEU A 161 18.73 -13.98 -7.99
C LEU A 161 19.76 -13.04 -8.61
N ASP A 162 21.04 -13.42 -8.62
CA ASP A 162 22.13 -12.65 -9.22
C ASP A 162 21.91 -12.40 -10.72
N LYS A 163 21.42 -13.41 -11.45
CA LYS A 163 21.10 -13.30 -12.89
C LYS A 163 19.88 -12.43 -13.15
N ALA A 164 18.85 -12.57 -12.33
CA ALA A 164 17.66 -11.71 -12.44
C ALA A 164 17.99 -10.25 -12.14
N LEU A 165 18.78 -9.99 -11.09
CA LEU A 165 19.22 -8.64 -10.74
C LEU A 165 20.12 -8.01 -11.81
N ALA A 166 20.94 -8.81 -12.51
CA ALA A 166 21.75 -8.33 -13.63
C ALA A 166 20.90 -7.77 -14.79
N ILE A 167 19.66 -8.24 -14.95
CA ILE A 167 18.69 -7.76 -15.96
C ILE A 167 17.80 -6.65 -15.38
N LEU A 168 17.28 -6.84 -14.17
CA LEU A 168 16.36 -5.90 -13.54
C LEU A 168 17.04 -4.59 -13.14
N LYS A 169 18.25 -4.63 -12.57
CA LYS A 169 18.97 -3.44 -12.12
C LYS A 169 19.14 -2.39 -13.24
N PRO A 170 19.63 -2.71 -14.44
CA PRO A 170 19.72 -1.71 -15.51
C PRO A 170 18.37 -1.15 -15.96
N LEU A 171 17.26 -1.89 -15.81
CA LEU A 171 15.91 -1.39 -16.08
C LEU A 171 15.44 -0.44 -14.97
N LEU A 172 15.58 -0.87 -13.72
CA LEU A 172 15.06 -0.14 -12.57
C LEU A 172 15.83 1.16 -12.27
N GLU A 173 17.09 1.24 -12.67
CA GLU A 173 17.94 2.43 -12.56
C GLU A 173 17.92 3.32 -13.81
N ASP A 174 17.26 2.89 -14.89
CA ASP A 174 17.20 3.67 -16.12
C ASP A 174 16.35 4.93 -15.94
N SER A 175 16.97 6.09 -16.07
CA SER A 175 16.30 7.39 -15.90
C SER A 175 15.28 7.70 -17.00
N SER A 176 15.31 6.99 -18.13
CA SER A 176 14.36 7.13 -19.23
C SER A 176 13.09 6.31 -19.07
N VAL A 177 13.08 5.39 -18.09
CA VAL A 177 11.94 4.51 -17.79
C VAL A 177 11.30 4.92 -16.46
N LEU A 178 10.04 5.28 -16.47
CA LEU A 178 9.29 5.55 -15.25
C LEU A 178 8.90 4.23 -14.56
N LYS A 179 9.28 4.07 -13.30
CA LYS A 179 8.83 2.96 -12.45
C LYS A 179 7.62 3.39 -11.65
N ILE A 180 6.54 2.62 -11.76
CA ILE A 180 5.27 2.88 -11.12
C ILE A 180 5.06 1.81 -10.05
N GLY A 181 4.80 2.21 -8.82
CA GLY A 181 4.52 1.30 -7.71
C GLY A 181 3.32 1.78 -6.89
N HIS A 182 2.94 0.96 -5.92
CA HIS A 182 1.97 1.30 -4.89
C HIS A 182 2.61 1.18 -3.52
N ASN A 183 2.75 2.27 -2.76
CA ASN A 183 3.63 2.34 -1.59
C ASN A 183 5.08 1.96 -1.93
N ILE A 184 5.53 2.46 -3.07
CA ILE A 184 6.81 2.10 -3.72
C ILE A 184 8.04 2.25 -2.82
N LYS A 185 7.92 3.06 -1.76
CA LYS A 185 8.96 3.23 -0.74
C LYS A 185 9.39 1.88 -0.14
N PHE A 186 8.46 0.95 0.09
CA PHE A 186 8.76 -0.38 0.58
C PHE A 186 9.68 -1.12 -0.39
N ASP A 187 9.34 -1.12 -1.68
CA ASP A 187 10.11 -1.76 -2.75
C ASP A 187 11.51 -1.16 -2.91
N LEU A 188 11.61 0.17 -2.80
CA LEU A 188 12.90 0.85 -2.79
C LEU A 188 13.80 0.34 -1.67
N CYS A 189 13.27 0.24 -0.46
CA CYS A 189 14.04 -0.27 0.68
C CYS A 189 14.48 -1.72 0.49
N ILE A 190 13.63 -2.58 -0.08
CA ILE A 190 13.97 -3.97 -0.38
C ILE A 190 15.06 -4.04 -1.44
N LEU A 191 14.91 -3.34 -2.56
CA LEU A 191 15.83 -3.40 -3.69
C LEU A 191 17.21 -2.79 -3.37
N ARG A 192 17.26 -1.78 -2.49
CA ARG A 192 18.54 -1.22 -1.99
C ARG A 192 19.41 -2.24 -1.27
N LYS A 193 18.85 -3.23 -0.60
CA LYS A 193 19.61 -4.34 0.00
C LYS A 193 20.42 -5.12 -1.04
N TYR A 194 19.96 -5.11 -2.27
CA TYR A 194 20.61 -5.76 -3.42
C TYR A 194 21.39 -4.77 -4.29
N GLY A 195 21.58 -3.54 -3.79
CA GLY A 195 22.34 -2.49 -4.48
C GLY A 195 21.64 -1.93 -5.72
N VAL A 196 20.30 -1.92 -5.73
CA VAL A 196 19.48 -1.35 -6.82
C VAL A 196 18.87 -0.04 -6.36
N GLU A 197 19.16 1.07 -7.07
CA GLU A 197 18.59 2.41 -6.81
C GLU A 197 17.51 2.72 -7.85
N VAL A 198 16.27 2.51 -7.48
CA VAL A 198 15.13 2.68 -8.39
C VAL A 198 14.79 4.15 -8.59
N ALA A 199 14.90 4.66 -9.82
CA ALA A 199 14.54 6.03 -10.20
C ALA A 199 14.41 6.16 -11.72
N PRO A 200 13.50 7.06 -12.23
CA PRO A 200 12.48 7.83 -11.52
C PRO A 200 11.28 6.96 -11.13
N VAL A 201 10.50 7.42 -10.14
CA VAL A 201 9.35 6.67 -9.62
C VAL A 201 8.07 7.51 -9.60
N ASP A 202 6.92 6.84 -9.73
CA ASP A 202 5.59 7.33 -9.35
C ASP A 202 4.97 6.36 -8.33
N ASP A 203 4.19 6.89 -7.39
CA ASP A 203 3.52 6.13 -6.34
C ASP A 203 2.01 6.36 -6.39
N THR A 204 1.23 5.32 -6.68
CA THR A 204 -0.22 5.42 -6.81
C THR A 204 -0.93 5.66 -5.48
N MET A 205 -0.35 5.20 -4.35
CA MET A 205 -0.84 5.52 -3.01
C MET A 205 -0.72 7.02 -2.72
N LEU A 206 0.44 7.61 -3.02
CA LEU A 206 0.66 9.05 -2.82
C LEU A 206 -0.14 9.91 -3.79
N ILE A 207 -0.32 9.46 -5.05
CA ILE A 207 -1.21 10.15 -6.00
C ILE A 207 -2.63 10.21 -5.44
N SER A 208 -3.15 9.08 -4.96
CA SER A 208 -4.47 9.02 -4.30
C SER A 208 -4.53 9.91 -3.07
N TYR A 209 -3.50 9.89 -2.22
CA TYR A 209 -3.43 10.73 -1.03
C TYR A 209 -3.49 12.23 -1.36
N VAL A 210 -2.78 12.68 -2.39
CA VAL A 210 -2.81 14.08 -2.85
C VAL A 210 -4.18 14.47 -3.39
N LEU A 211 -4.85 13.55 -4.12
CA LEU A 211 -6.16 13.80 -4.71
C LEU A 211 -7.29 13.79 -3.67
N GLU A 212 -7.26 12.86 -2.73
CA GLU A 212 -8.42 12.49 -1.92
C GLU A 212 -8.07 12.28 -0.43
N GLY A 213 -7.05 12.98 0.06
CA GLY A 213 -6.57 12.85 1.44
C GLY A 213 -7.68 12.97 2.47
N GLY A 214 -7.81 11.96 3.33
CA GLY A 214 -8.82 11.92 4.40
C GLY A 214 -10.21 11.47 3.97
N ALA A 215 -10.48 11.23 2.68
CA ALA A 215 -11.78 10.77 2.21
C ALA A 215 -11.98 9.26 2.43
N HIS A 216 -10.92 8.48 2.27
CA HIS A 216 -10.89 7.02 2.40
C HIS A 216 -9.46 6.55 2.70
N GLY A 217 -9.24 5.24 2.85
CA GLY A 217 -7.91 4.64 2.87
C GLY A 217 -7.26 4.68 1.48
N HIS A 218 -5.94 4.53 1.45
CA HIS A 218 -5.16 4.59 0.21
C HIS A 218 -4.46 3.27 -0.11
N GLY A 219 -4.92 2.15 0.49
CA GLY A 219 -4.45 0.81 0.16
C GLY A 219 -4.94 0.36 -1.22
N MET A 220 -4.17 -0.53 -1.86
CA MET A 220 -4.44 -0.97 -3.24
C MET A 220 -5.82 -1.59 -3.40
N ASP A 221 -6.25 -2.45 -2.48
CA ASP A 221 -7.56 -3.11 -2.52
C ASP A 221 -8.70 -2.09 -2.55
N GLU A 222 -8.66 -1.12 -1.61
CA GLU A 222 -9.70 -0.08 -1.52
C GLU A 222 -9.72 0.82 -2.76
N LEU A 223 -8.54 1.21 -3.26
CA LEU A 223 -8.45 2.03 -4.47
C LEU A 223 -8.88 1.26 -5.71
N SER A 224 -8.58 -0.03 -5.80
CA SER A 224 -9.03 -0.89 -6.89
C SER A 224 -10.55 -1.03 -6.91
N GLU A 225 -11.17 -1.30 -5.77
CA GLU A 225 -12.63 -1.36 -5.68
C GLU A 225 -13.27 0.00 -6.05
N LEU A 226 -12.70 1.10 -5.55
CA LEU A 226 -13.24 2.45 -5.75
C LEU A 226 -13.11 2.95 -7.19
N HIS A 227 -11.94 2.78 -7.81
CA HIS A 227 -11.63 3.41 -9.09
C HIS A 227 -11.71 2.46 -10.29
N LEU A 228 -11.54 1.15 -10.06
CA LEU A 228 -11.57 0.13 -11.11
C LEU A 228 -12.80 -0.77 -11.03
N GLY A 229 -13.53 -0.75 -9.90
CA GLY A 229 -14.65 -1.69 -9.65
C GLY A 229 -14.19 -3.14 -9.53
N HIS A 230 -12.92 -3.36 -9.22
CA HIS A 230 -12.30 -4.67 -9.14
C HIS A 230 -11.81 -4.93 -7.70
N LYS A 231 -12.14 -6.11 -7.18
CA LYS A 231 -11.66 -6.59 -5.89
C LYS A 231 -10.45 -7.49 -6.11
N PRO A 232 -9.23 -7.08 -5.71
CA PRO A 232 -8.03 -7.90 -5.87
C PRO A 232 -8.06 -9.17 -5.02
N ILE A 233 -7.18 -10.11 -5.36
CA ILE A 233 -6.95 -11.33 -4.56
C ILE A 233 -6.36 -10.91 -3.22
N ALA A 234 -7.01 -11.29 -2.11
CA ALA A 234 -6.47 -10.96 -0.80
C ALA A 234 -5.24 -11.83 -0.48
N PHE A 235 -4.24 -11.25 0.21
CA PHE A 235 -3.07 -12.03 0.67
C PHE A 235 -3.45 -13.28 1.47
N THR A 236 -4.52 -13.21 2.24
CA THR A 236 -5.05 -14.34 3.01
C THR A 236 -5.57 -15.50 2.16
N ASP A 237 -5.96 -15.23 0.90
CA ASP A 237 -6.47 -16.27 -0.01
C ASP A 237 -5.31 -17.11 -0.58
N VAL A 238 -4.11 -16.55 -0.65
CA VAL A 238 -2.91 -17.24 -1.15
C VAL A 238 -2.02 -17.79 -0.04
N ALA A 239 -1.89 -17.06 1.06
CA ALA A 239 -0.99 -17.39 2.18
C ALA A 239 -1.71 -18.04 3.39
N GLY A 240 -3.06 -18.01 3.44
CA GLY A 240 -3.85 -18.48 4.57
C GLY A 240 -3.91 -17.48 5.73
N THR A 241 -4.51 -17.90 6.85
CA THR A 241 -4.78 -17.02 7.99
C THR A 241 -4.32 -17.63 9.32
N GLY A 242 -4.06 -16.77 10.31
CA GLY A 242 -3.76 -17.16 11.69
C GLY A 242 -2.49 -18.00 11.81
N LYS A 243 -2.54 -19.07 12.63
CA LYS A 243 -1.35 -19.92 12.87
C LYS A 243 -0.95 -20.81 11.68
N ALA A 244 -1.83 -20.97 10.71
CA ALA A 244 -1.57 -21.73 9.48
C ALA A 244 -1.09 -20.85 8.32
N GLN A 245 -0.96 -19.54 8.53
CA GLN A 245 -0.46 -18.62 7.53
C GLN A 245 0.99 -18.93 7.20
N ILE A 246 1.27 -19.06 5.91
CA ILE A 246 2.62 -19.27 5.38
C ILE A 246 3.23 -17.95 4.89
N THR A 247 4.54 -17.90 4.81
CA THR A 247 5.27 -16.79 4.19
C THR A 247 5.16 -16.89 2.66
N PHE A 248 5.27 -15.76 1.95
CA PHE A 248 5.01 -15.71 0.51
C PHE A 248 5.96 -16.61 -0.30
N ASP A 249 7.20 -16.77 0.12
CA ASP A 249 8.18 -17.67 -0.46
C ASP A 249 7.77 -19.16 -0.46
N LYS A 250 6.69 -19.51 0.27
CA LYS A 250 6.09 -20.85 0.35
C LYS A 250 4.76 -20.97 -0.39
N VAL A 251 4.24 -19.86 -0.93
CA VAL A 251 3.02 -19.88 -1.74
C VAL A 251 3.28 -20.65 -3.03
N PRO A 252 2.39 -21.55 -3.48
CA PRO A 252 2.50 -22.22 -4.77
C PRO A 252 2.58 -21.22 -5.93
N LEU A 253 3.46 -21.49 -6.91
CA LEU A 253 3.77 -20.53 -7.98
C LEU A 253 2.56 -20.14 -8.85
N ASP A 254 1.59 -21.02 -9.04
CA ASP A 254 0.34 -20.74 -9.75
C ASP A 254 -0.50 -19.67 -9.03
N LYS A 255 -0.57 -19.73 -7.70
CA LYS A 255 -1.23 -18.72 -6.87
C LYS A 255 -0.41 -17.44 -6.76
N ALA A 256 0.91 -17.58 -6.57
CA ALA A 256 1.83 -16.45 -6.50
C ALA A 256 1.81 -15.63 -7.80
N LEU A 257 1.76 -16.30 -8.97
CA LEU A 257 1.62 -15.63 -10.26
C LEU A 257 0.38 -14.73 -10.31
N ASN A 258 -0.79 -15.30 -10.02
CA ASN A 258 -2.03 -14.54 -10.15
C ASN A 258 -2.08 -13.37 -9.16
N TYR A 259 -1.65 -13.58 -7.93
CA TYR A 259 -1.60 -12.54 -6.90
C TYR A 259 -0.63 -11.42 -7.29
N SER A 260 0.64 -11.73 -7.49
CA SER A 260 1.68 -10.71 -7.71
C SER A 260 1.54 -10.00 -9.05
N ALA A 261 1.17 -10.72 -10.12
CA ALA A 261 0.95 -10.08 -11.42
C ALA A 261 -0.29 -9.17 -11.41
N GLU A 262 -1.33 -9.53 -10.62
CA GLU A 262 -2.48 -8.68 -10.41
C GLU A 262 -2.08 -7.37 -9.69
N ASP A 263 -1.22 -7.44 -8.66
CA ASP A 263 -0.78 -6.24 -7.93
C ASP A 263 -0.06 -5.25 -8.86
N ALA A 264 0.81 -5.72 -9.75
CA ALA A 264 1.44 -4.88 -10.76
C ALA A 264 0.44 -4.34 -11.82
N ASP A 265 -0.51 -5.17 -12.29
CA ASP A 265 -1.54 -4.76 -13.26
C ASP A 265 -2.48 -3.72 -12.65
N VAL A 266 -2.97 -3.95 -11.43
CA VAL A 266 -3.82 -3.01 -10.70
C VAL A 266 -3.08 -1.69 -10.44
N THR A 267 -1.82 -1.76 -10.03
CA THR A 267 -0.97 -0.57 -9.84
C THR A 267 -0.86 0.26 -11.13
N LEU A 268 -0.63 -0.39 -12.28
CA LEU A 268 -0.59 0.31 -13.57
C LEU A 268 -1.93 0.95 -13.92
N ARG A 269 -3.04 0.25 -13.72
CA ARG A 269 -4.40 0.74 -13.97
C ARG A 269 -4.73 1.93 -13.08
N LEU A 270 -4.42 1.85 -11.79
CA LEU A 270 -4.60 2.95 -10.85
C LEU A 270 -3.80 4.19 -11.29
N HIS A 271 -2.55 4.01 -11.70
CA HIS A 271 -1.76 5.12 -12.23
C HIS A 271 -2.41 5.78 -13.45
N GLN A 272 -2.91 4.99 -14.39
CA GLN A 272 -3.58 5.50 -15.61
C GLN A 272 -4.87 6.27 -15.30
N VAL A 273 -5.59 5.91 -14.24
CA VAL A 273 -6.81 6.60 -13.81
C VAL A 273 -6.51 7.82 -12.95
N LEU A 274 -5.58 7.71 -12.00
CA LEU A 274 -5.34 8.74 -11.00
C LEU A 274 -4.37 9.83 -11.45
N LYS A 275 -3.27 9.48 -12.13
CA LYS A 275 -2.24 10.47 -12.53
C LYS A 275 -2.79 11.63 -13.38
N PRO A 276 -3.66 11.42 -14.38
CA PRO A 276 -4.24 12.54 -15.14
C PRO A 276 -5.10 13.48 -14.30
N ARG A 277 -5.69 12.99 -13.21
CA ARG A 277 -6.51 13.80 -12.30
C ARG A 277 -5.68 14.87 -11.57
N LEU A 278 -4.43 14.59 -11.26
CA LEU A 278 -3.54 15.60 -10.63
C LEU A 278 -3.48 16.89 -11.43
N MET A 279 -3.41 16.79 -12.76
CA MET A 279 -3.41 17.95 -13.64
C MET A 279 -4.80 18.60 -13.72
N ALA A 280 -5.85 17.80 -13.90
CA ALA A 280 -7.22 18.27 -14.00
C ALA A 280 -7.68 19.00 -12.72
N GLU A 281 -7.26 18.52 -11.56
CA GLU A 281 -7.62 19.06 -10.24
C GLU A 281 -6.59 20.09 -9.71
N ARG A 282 -5.55 20.41 -10.50
CA ARG A 282 -4.49 21.40 -10.20
C ARG A 282 -3.63 21.02 -8.98
N LEU A 283 -3.46 19.73 -8.73
CA LEU A 283 -2.68 19.17 -7.63
C LEU A 283 -1.31 18.65 -8.07
N LEU A 284 -1.02 18.70 -9.39
CA LEU A 284 0.23 18.18 -9.97
C LEU A 284 1.48 18.77 -9.29
N THR A 285 1.46 20.08 -9.00
CA THR A 285 2.60 20.74 -8.35
C THR A 285 2.89 20.15 -6.97
N VAL A 286 1.84 19.90 -6.17
CA VAL A 286 2.01 19.30 -4.82
C VAL A 286 2.66 17.92 -4.96
N TYR A 287 2.15 17.09 -5.86
CA TYR A 287 2.70 15.76 -6.08
C TYR A 287 4.16 15.80 -6.57
N GLU A 288 4.45 16.55 -7.64
CA GLU A 288 5.76 16.55 -8.29
C GLU A 288 6.86 17.26 -7.49
N THR A 289 6.49 18.25 -6.65
CA THR A 289 7.49 19.05 -5.93
C THR A 289 7.60 18.73 -4.44
N ILE A 290 6.64 18.03 -3.87
CA ILE A 290 6.62 17.68 -2.44
C ILE A 290 6.57 16.17 -2.26
N GLU A 291 5.47 15.52 -2.63
CA GLU A 291 5.22 14.12 -2.25
C GLU A 291 6.15 13.13 -2.98
N ARG A 292 6.28 13.27 -4.29
CA ARG A 292 7.14 12.40 -5.09
C ARG A 292 8.62 12.48 -4.72
N PRO A 293 9.24 13.69 -4.58
CA PRO A 293 10.63 13.81 -4.12
C PRO A 293 10.86 13.33 -2.68
N LEU A 294 9.81 13.28 -1.86
CA LEU A 294 9.90 12.82 -0.47
C LEU A 294 10.06 11.30 -0.37
N VAL A 295 9.61 10.54 -1.37
CA VAL A 295 9.67 9.06 -1.38
C VAL A 295 11.08 8.53 -1.09
N PRO A 296 12.13 8.89 -1.84
CA PRO A 296 13.48 8.40 -1.56
C PRO A 296 14.02 8.90 -0.22
N VAL A 297 13.65 10.10 0.22
CA VAL A 297 14.09 10.66 1.52
C VAL A 297 13.52 9.83 2.68
N VAL A 298 12.23 9.51 2.64
CA VAL A 298 11.60 8.69 3.67
C VAL A 298 12.13 7.25 3.63
N ALA A 299 12.40 6.71 2.43
CA ALA A 299 13.06 5.41 2.29
C ALA A 299 14.45 5.41 2.95
N ASP A 300 15.25 6.48 2.78
CA ASP A 300 16.55 6.63 3.45
C ASP A 300 16.41 6.66 4.97
N MET A 301 15.41 7.39 5.48
CA MET A 301 15.14 7.43 6.92
C MET A 301 14.76 6.06 7.48
N GLU A 302 13.91 5.31 6.79
CA GLU A 302 13.50 3.96 7.22
C GLU A 302 14.66 2.96 7.15
N CYS A 303 15.47 3.00 6.10
CA CYS A 303 16.65 2.15 5.98
C CYS A 303 17.71 2.47 7.05
N ALA A 304 17.89 3.75 7.40
CA ALA A 304 18.81 4.17 8.47
C ALA A 304 18.30 3.75 9.86
N GLY A 305 16.97 3.72 10.03
CA GLY A 305 16.33 3.41 11.30
C GLY A 305 16.53 4.50 12.37
N ILE A 306 16.05 4.20 13.57
CA ILE A 306 16.21 5.07 14.74
C ILE A 306 16.90 4.34 15.88
N LYS A 307 17.78 5.07 16.58
CA LYS A 307 18.46 4.54 17.77
C LYS A 307 17.50 4.55 18.96
N VAL A 308 17.25 3.38 19.54
CA VAL A 308 16.40 3.20 20.70
C VAL A 308 17.24 3.03 21.96
N ASP A 309 16.93 3.78 23.05
CA ASP A 309 17.45 3.51 24.37
C ASP A 309 16.65 2.39 25.03
N ALA A 310 17.13 1.17 24.87
CA ALA A 310 16.48 -0.02 25.42
C ALA A 310 16.41 0.02 26.96
N LYS A 311 17.42 0.62 27.63
CA LYS A 311 17.43 0.75 29.08
C LYS A 311 16.32 1.66 29.56
N ALA A 312 16.14 2.83 28.96
CA ALA A 312 15.05 3.75 29.28
C ALA A 312 13.68 3.11 29.10
N LEU A 313 13.48 2.34 28.02
CA LEU A 313 12.22 1.59 27.77
C LEU A 313 11.97 0.49 28.81
N HIS A 314 13.00 -0.25 29.20
CA HIS A 314 12.88 -1.27 30.25
C HIS A 314 12.56 -0.65 31.61
N ASP A 315 13.20 0.48 31.96
CA ASP A 315 12.94 1.18 33.21
C ASP A 315 11.50 1.72 33.25
N LEU A 316 11.02 2.31 32.14
CA LEU A 316 9.65 2.78 32.01
C LEU A 316 8.62 1.63 32.09
N SER A 317 8.89 0.51 31.41
CA SER A 317 8.03 -0.69 31.47
C SER A 317 7.89 -1.23 32.89
N ARG A 318 9.02 -1.26 33.64
CA ARG A 318 9.04 -1.72 35.03
C ARG A 318 8.27 -0.78 35.96
N ASP A 319 8.43 0.56 35.79
CA ASP A 319 7.67 1.56 36.57
C ASP A 319 6.16 1.40 36.31
N PHE A 320 5.75 1.25 35.04
CA PHE A 320 4.34 1.02 34.69
C PHE A 320 3.78 -0.28 35.30
N ALA A 321 4.55 -1.38 35.26
CA ALA A 321 4.12 -2.65 35.85
C ALA A 321 3.93 -2.52 37.37
N GLN A 322 4.81 -1.82 38.09
CA GLN A 322 4.68 -1.56 39.52
C GLN A 322 3.45 -0.70 39.84
N ARG A 323 3.21 0.37 39.07
CA ARG A 323 2.04 1.25 39.25
C ARG A 323 0.72 0.53 38.97
N ILE A 324 0.68 -0.31 37.93
CA ILE A 324 -0.49 -1.13 37.62
C ILE A 324 -0.77 -2.10 38.77
N ALA A 325 0.26 -2.81 39.27
CA ALA A 325 0.11 -3.74 40.38
C ALA A 325 -0.41 -3.08 41.66
N ALA A 326 0.06 -1.87 41.96
CA ALA A 326 -0.44 -1.09 43.11
C ALA A 326 -1.91 -0.72 42.97
N GLN A 327 -2.34 -0.27 41.77
CA GLN A 327 -3.73 0.12 41.52
C GLN A 327 -4.72 -1.06 41.48
N VAL A 328 -4.24 -2.25 41.17
CA VAL A 328 -5.08 -3.50 41.19
C VAL A 328 -5.30 -4.00 42.60
N GLN A 329 -4.45 -3.61 43.56
CA GLN A 329 -4.57 -3.99 44.99
C GLN A 329 -5.45 -3.04 45.79
N GLU A 330 -5.75 -1.86 45.28
CA GLU A 330 -6.76 -0.92 45.79
C GLU A 330 -8.17 -1.28 45.30
#